data_b6f222acfeeb116de264e5ee33e22ab5
#
_entry.id   b6f222acfeeb116de264e5ee33e22ab5
#
_cell.length_a   1.000
_cell.length_b   1.000
_cell.length_c   1.000
_cell.angle_alpha   90.00
_cell.angle_beta   90.00
_cell.angle_gamma   90.00
#
_symmetry.space_group_name_H-M   'P 1'
#
loop_
_entity.id
_entity.type
_entity.pdbx_description
1 polymer ?
#
loop_
_entity_poly.entity_id
_entity_poly.type
_entity_poly.pdbx_seq_one_letter_code
_entity_poly.pdbx_strand_id
1 'polypeptide(L)'
;PLGATFGPMWRVLVSDDMRLGEVRYPGVILDYRPGIGREELLEIIPAYDALITRSRTRVDAELLQRGKRLKVVGRGGVGVDNVDLEAASRLGILVVNVPEANTRSAAELAFGLLLAAARGIALSDRKLRQGEWDRKFLGLELKGKTLGIVGLGRIGSQVARFAKGFEMRVLAYDPYIPKARAESLGVELLENLEDLLRQSHFLTVHTPLTEETRGMIGRRELYLLPRGAVVVNAARGGIIDEKALLEVLEEGHLFAVGLDVFAEEPPPKDHPLIHHPRVVHTAHLGANTLEAQERVGEAILERVVRTLEGDLSYALNTGFDPEALEALKGFLPLGEALGKLLAQIT
;
A
#
# COMPACT_ATOMS: atom_id res chain seq x y z
N PRO A 1 -31.14 37.96 16.51
CA PRO A 1 -31.71 36.63 16.49
C PRO A 1 -31.27 35.95 15.23
N LEU A 2 -30.12 35.38 15.36
CA LEU A 2 -29.43 34.71 14.29
C LEU A 2 -29.85 33.25 14.34
N GLY A 3 -30.77 32.86 13.50
CA GLY A 3 -30.99 31.46 13.20
C GLY A 3 -29.74 30.91 12.56
N ALA A 4 -28.82 30.43 13.37
CA ALA A 4 -27.73 29.60 12.88
C ALA A 4 -28.38 28.32 12.35
N THR A 5 -28.52 28.22 11.04
CA THR A 5 -28.82 26.97 10.39
C THR A 5 -27.60 26.08 10.59
N PHE A 6 -27.64 25.26 11.64
CA PHE A 6 -26.68 24.17 11.79
C PHE A 6 -26.94 23.20 10.65
N GLY A 7 -25.96 23.02 9.78
CA GLY A 7 -25.99 21.93 8.80
C GLY A 7 -26.12 20.58 9.49
N PRO A 8 -26.29 19.47 8.74
CA PRO A 8 -26.42 18.17 9.32
C PRO A 8 -25.21 17.85 10.20
N MET A 9 -25.48 17.31 11.39
CA MET A 9 -24.45 16.84 12.31
C MET A 9 -24.06 15.43 11.93
N TRP A 10 -22.77 15.23 11.68
CA TRP A 10 -22.23 13.93 11.36
C TRP A 10 -21.50 13.34 12.57
N ARG A 11 -21.81 12.11 12.92
CA ARG A 11 -21.09 11.37 13.95
C ARG A 11 -20.12 10.40 13.30
N VAL A 12 -18.84 10.56 13.62
CA VAL A 12 -17.74 9.78 13.07
C VAL A 12 -17.04 9.04 14.19
N LEU A 13 -16.95 7.71 14.06
CA LEU A 13 -16.22 6.84 14.98
C LEU A 13 -14.85 6.52 14.42
N VAL A 14 -13.82 6.68 15.23
CA VAL A 14 -12.45 6.25 14.91
C VAL A 14 -12.12 5.05 15.78
N SER A 15 -11.96 3.88 15.19
CA SER A 15 -11.79 2.61 15.88
C SER A 15 -10.33 2.19 16.10
N ASP A 16 -9.41 2.76 15.36
CA ASP A 16 -7.99 2.41 15.42
C ASP A 16 -7.13 3.63 15.75
N ASP A 17 -5.96 3.37 16.33
CA ASP A 17 -5.03 4.42 16.71
C ASP A 17 -4.47 5.16 15.50
N MET A 18 -4.65 6.46 15.46
CA MET A 18 -4.10 7.34 14.40
C MET A 18 -4.10 8.80 14.84
N ARG A 19 -3.23 9.59 14.23
CA ARG A 19 -3.21 11.04 14.42
C ARG A 19 -4.09 11.71 13.37
N LEU A 20 -5.17 12.34 13.81
CA LEU A 20 -6.16 12.97 12.93
C LEU A 20 -5.85 14.44 12.60
N GLY A 21 -4.76 14.98 13.16
CA GLY A 21 -4.41 16.38 13.01
C GLY A 21 -5.25 17.30 13.90
N GLU A 22 -5.03 18.61 13.75
CA GLU A 22 -5.69 19.64 14.56
C GLU A 22 -6.91 20.25 13.87
N VAL A 23 -7.14 19.94 12.61
CA VAL A 23 -8.26 20.48 11.84
C VAL A 23 -9.58 19.96 12.43
N ARG A 24 -10.49 20.86 12.68
CA ARG A 24 -11.84 20.55 13.15
C ARG A 24 -12.84 20.95 12.06
N TYR A 25 -13.84 20.11 11.87
CA TYR A 25 -14.87 20.34 10.85
C TYR A 25 -16.18 20.70 11.55
N PRO A 26 -16.78 21.87 11.23
CA PRO A 26 -18.08 22.23 11.78
C PRO A 26 -19.14 21.17 11.45
N GLY A 27 -19.96 20.83 12.43
CA GLY A 27 -21.00 19.83 12.25
C GLY A 27 -20.51 18.38 12.32
N VAL A 28 -19.25 18.14 12.68
CA VAL A 28 -18.68 16.78 12.86
C VAL A 28 -18.40 16.52 14.32
N ILE A 29 -19.00 15.45 14.85
CA ILE A 29 -18.70 14.92 16.19
C ILE A 29 -17.81 13.70 15.99
N LEU A 30 -16.60 13.79 16.51
CA LEU A 30 -15.60 12.75 16.37
C LEU A 30 -15.45 12.00 17.68
N ASP A 31 -15.77 10.70 17.67
CA ASP A 31 -15.56 9.79 18.80
C ASP A 31 -14.33 8.93 18.55
N TYR A 32 -13.27 9.20 19.30
CA TYR A 32 -12.01 8.49 19.18
C TYR A 32 -11.95 7.33 20.17
N ARG A 33 -12.05 6.11 19.67
CA ARG A 33 -12.09 4.88 20.46
C ARG A 33 -11.04 3.87 19.99
N PRO A 34 -9.74 4.23 20.06
CA PRO A 34 -8.68 3.36 19.54
C PRO A 34 -8.64 2.02 20.29
N GLY A 35 -8.52 0.95 19.53
CA GLY A 35 -8.45 -0.39 20.11
C GLY A 35 -9.79 -0.97 20.55
N ILE A 36 -10.89 -0.34 20.20
CA ILE A 36 -12.23 -0.85 20.54
C ILE A 36 -12.40 -2.32 20.13
N GLY A 37 -12.93 -3.14 21.02
CA GLY A 37 -13.19 -4.56 20.77
C GLY A 37 -14.36 -4.74 19.80
N ARG A 38 -14.38 -5.90 19.14
CA ARG A 38 -15.41 -6.19 18.14
C ARG A 38 -16.83 -6.15 18.68
N GLU A 39 -17.07 -6.74 19.85
CA GLU A 39 -18.43 -6.79 20.43
C GLU A 39 -18.97 -5.40 20.71
N GLU A 40 -18.15 -4.55 21.34
CA GLU A 40 -18.51 -3.16 21.61
C GLU A 40 -18.72 -2.36 20.31
N LEU A 41 -17.85 -2.57 19.32
CA LEU A 41 -17.97 -1.92 18.02
C LEU A 41 -19.31 -2.26 17.35
N LEU A 42 -19.69 -3.53 17.31
CA LEU A 42 -20.98 -3.98 16.78
C LEU A 42 -22.16 -3.36 17.52
N GLU A 43 -22.00 -3.15 18.82
CA GLU A 43 -23.04 -2.56 19.66
C GLU A 43 -23.25 -1.06 19.40
N ILE A 44 -22.16 -0.30 19.21
CA ILE A 44 -22.25 1.17 19.10
C ILE A 44 -22.34 1.68 17.66
N ILE A 45 -21.95 0.91 16.66
CA ILE A 45 -21.88 1.35 15.26
C ILE A 45 -23.23 1.90 14.73
N PRO A 46 -24.41 1.42 15.16
CA PRO A 46 -25.68 1.99 14.66
C PRO A 46 -25.85 3.50 14.88
N ALA A 47 -25.11 4.09 15.82
CA ALA A 47 -25.20 5.51 16.13
C ALA A 47 -24.35 6.41 15.24
N TYR A 48 -23.53 5.86 14.34
CA TYR A 48 -22.52 6.60 13.57
C TYR A 48 -22.85 6.69 12.09
N ASP A 49 -22.52 7.82 11.51
CA ASP A 49 -22.64 8.09 10.08
C ASP A 49 -21.41 7.66 9.29
N ALA A 50 -20.25 7.61 9.95
CA ALA A 50 -19.01 7.14 9.36
C ALA A 50 -18.13 6.40 10.36
N LEU A 51 -17.32 5.51 9.84
CA LEU A 51 -16.29 4.77 10.57
C LEU A 51 -14.94 5.03 9.92
N ILE A 52 -13.97 5.47 10.70
CA ILE A 52 -12.56 5.58 10.27
C ILE A 52 -11.77 4.48 10.97
N THR A 53 -11.05 3.70 10.20
CA THR A 53 -10.28 2.55 10.68
C THR A 53 -8.91 2.48 10.01
N ARG A 54 -8.05 1.64 10.54
CA ARG A 54 -6.81 1.17 9.91
C ARG A 54 -6.91 -0.33 9.63
N SER A 55 -5.79 -1.04 9.65
CA SER A 55 -5.76 -2.47 9.33
C SER A 55 -6.30 -3.38 10.44
N ARG A 56 -6.25 -2.95 11.71
CA ARG A 56 -6.65 -3.76 12.86
C ARG A 56 -8.14 -4.12 12.87
N THR A 57 -8.99 -3.14 12.61
CA THR A 57 -10.44 -3.35 12.62
C THR A 57 -10.87 -4.07 11.34
N ARG A 58 -11.51 -5.22 11.51
CA ARG A 58 -12.13 -5.94 10.41
C ARG A 58 -13.52 -5.36 10.14
N VAL A 59 -13.70 -4.82 8.94
CA VAL A 59 -14.97 -4.24 8.50
C VAL A 59 -15.65 -5.22 7.56
N ASP A 60 -16.30 -6.21 8.15
CA ASP A 60 -16.98 -7.27 7.43
C ASP A 60 -18.47 -6.97 7.21
N ALA A 61 -19.17 -7.89 6.55
CA ALA A 61 -20.59 -7.76 6.24
C ALA A 61 -21.44 -7.57 7.51
N GLU A 62 -21.13 -8.29 8.59
CA GLU A 62 -21.86 -8.17 9.86
C GLU A 62 -21.78 -6.77 10.44
N LEU A 63 -20.58 -6.20 10.52
CA LEU A 63 -20.38 -4.83 11.01
C LEU A 63 -21.12 -3.81 10.15
N LEU A 64 -20.98 -3.94 8.83
CA LEU A 64 -21.62 -3.02 7.88
C LEU A 64 -23.15 -3.09 7.96
N GLN A 65 -23.72 -4.28 8.12
CA GLN A 65 -25.17 -4.47 8.28
C GLN A 65 -25.69 -3.85 9.57
N ARG A 66 -24.90 -3.87 10.63
CA ARG A 66 -25.25 -3.23 11.92
C ARG A 66 -25.23 -1.72 11.85
N GLY A 67 -24.43 -1.16 10.97
CA GLY A 67 -24.32 0.29 10.76
C GLY A 67 -25.52 0.86 10.01
N LYS A 68 -26.67 0.97 10.65
CA LYS A 68 -27.94 1.42 10.01
C LYS A 68 -27.87 2.85 9.48
N ARG A 69 -27.05 3.71 10.10
CA ARG A 69 -26.82 5.09 9.67
C ARG A 69 -25.53 5.24 8.87
N LEU A 70 -24.73 4.20 8.80
CA LEU A 70 -23.38 4.25 8.23
C LEU A 70 -23.44 4.57 6.73
N LYS A 71 -22.75 5.62 6.32
CA LYS A 71 -22.68 6.10 4.94
C LYS A 71 -21.28 5.95 4.33
N VAL A 72 -20.25 6.06 5.17
CA VAL A 72 -18.85 6.08 4.73
C VAL A 72 -17.99 5.27 5.67
N VAL A 73 -17.12 4.47 5.10
CA VAL A 73 -15.99 3.83 5.81
C VAL A 73 -14.69 4.40 5.24
N GLY A 74 -13.90 5.04 6.10
CA GLY A 74 -12.58 5.54 5.76
C GLY A 74 -11.50 4.60 6.24
N ARG A 75 -10.70 4.06 5.32
CA ARG A 75 -9.53 3.26 5.66
C ARG A 75 -8.30 4.16 5.62
N GLY A 76 -7.70 4.40 6.79
CA GLY A 76 -6.49 5.21 6.93
C GLY A 76 -5.26 4.47 6.40
N GLY A 77 -5.06 4.52 5.10
CA GLY A 77 -3.96 3.87 4.41
C GLY A 77 -4.28 3.58 2.96
N VAL A 78 -3.48 2.74 2.32
CA VAL A 78 -3.63 2.38 0.90
C VAL A 78 -4.51 1.16 0.72
N GLY A 79 -4.20 0.06 1.42
CA GLY A 79 -4.93 -1.20 1.29
C GLY A 79 -6.29 -1.16 1.97
N VAL A 80 -7.23 -1.88 1.41
CA VAL A 80 -8.59 -2.04 1.96
C VAL A 80 -8.94 -3.52 2.18
N ASP A 81 -7.95 -4.37 2.35
CA ASP A 81 -8.11 -5.82 2.50
C ASP A 81 -8.95 -6.19 3.75
N ASN A 82 -8.97 -5.32 4.76
CA ASN A 82 -9.78 -5.50 5.96
C ASN A 82 -11.22 -5.01 5.82
N VAL A 83 -11.60 -4.49 4.63
CA VAL A 83 -12.95 -3.99 4.35
C VAL A 83 -13.61 -4.87 3.30
N ASP A 84 -14.81 -5.36 3.59
CA ASP A 84 -15.63 -6.08 2.62
C ASP A 84 -16.28 -5.07 1.66
N LEU A 85 -15.62 -4.81 0.53
CA LEU A 85 -16.07 -3.83 -0.47
C LEU A 85 -17.39 -4.23 -1.11
N GLU A 86 -17.59 -5.52 -1.37
CA GLU A 86 -18.81 -6.03 -1.97
C GLU A 86 -20.02 -5.81 -1.05
N ALA A 87 -19.88 -6.15 0.23
CA ALA A 87 -20.93 -5.92 1.23
C ALA A 87 -21.21 -4.41 1.39
N ALA A 88 -20.18 -3.58 1.42
CA ALA A 88 -20.34 -2.13 1.50
C ALA A 88 -21.13 -1.59 0.30
N SER A 89 -20.79 -2.04 -0.90
CA SER A 89 -21.49 -1.63 -2.13
C SER A 89 -22.95 -2.04 -2.11
N ARG A 90 -23.27 -3.26 -1.70
CA ARG A 90 -24.66 -3.73 -1.59
C ARG A 90 -25.48 -2.93 -0.61
N LEU A 91 -24.88 -2.42 0.45
CA LEU A 91 -25.53 -1.65 1.48
C LEU A 91 -25.54 -0.13 1.19
N GLY A 92 -24.96 0.30 0.08
CA GLY A 92 -24.84 1.72 -0.26
C GLY A 92 -23.86 2.49 0.61
N ILE A 93 -22.90 1.80 1.21
CA ILE A 93 -21.85 2.40 2.04
C ILE A 93 -20.61 2.66 1.17
N LEU A 94 -20.14 3.90 1.16
CA LEU A 94 -18.96 4.30 0.40
C LEU A 94 -17.69 3.99 1.19
N VAL A 95 -16.67 3.50 0.50
CA VAL A 95 -15.37 3.22 1.09
C VAL A 95 -14.32 4.14 0.48
N VAL A 96 -13.60 4.87 1.33
CA VAL A 96 -12.54 5.81 0.93
C VAL A 96 -11.21 5.42 1.57
N ASN A 97 -10.12 5.74 0.90
CA ASN A 97 -8.76 5.51 1.38
C ASN A 97 -7.84 6.68 1.04
N VAL A 98 -6.55 6.54 1.34
CA VAL A 98 -5.54 7.56 1.04
C VAL A 98 -4.36 6.90 0.34
N PRO A 99 -4.50 6.53 -0.95
CA PRO A 99 -3.51 5.72 -1.65
C PRO A 99 -2.16 6.41 -1.83
N GLU A 100 -2.11 7.74 -1.86
CA GLU A 100 -0.88 8.52 -2.07
C GLU A 100 -0.11 8.86 -0.80
N ALA A 101 -0.70 8.69 0.38
CA ALA A 101 -0.10 9.13 1.63
C ALA A 101 1.18 8.40 1.99
N ASN A 102 1.32 7.15 1.57
CA ASN A 102 2.44 6.26 1.90
C ASN A 102 3.50 6.20 0.80
N THR A 103 3.27 6.85 -0.33
CA THR A 103 4.10 6.70 -1.53
C THR A 103 5.58 6.91 -1.25
N ARG A 104 5.92 8.03 -0.65
CA ARG A 104 7.32 8.37 -0.36
C ARG A 104 7.94 7.41 0.64
N SER A 105 7.25 7.14 1.72
CA SER A 105 7.73 6.24 2.78
C SER A 105 7.97 4.82 2.28
N ALA A 106 7.03 4.27 1.52
CA ALA A 106 7.17 2.94 0.93
C ALA A 106 8.33 2.86 -0.06
N ALA A 107 8.50 3.89 -0.88
CA ALA A 107 9.60 3.96 -1.83
C ALA A 107 10.96 4.03 -1.12
N GLU A 108 11.07 4.81 -0.07
CA GLU A 108 12.30 4.92 0.73
C GLU A 108 12.64 3.60 1.40
N LEU A 109 11.66 2.89 1.98
CA LEU A 109 11.93 1.60 2.58
C LEU A 109 12.38 0.57 1.54
N ALA A 110 11.73 0.52 0.38
CA ALA A 110 12.12 -0.39 -0.71
C ALA A 110 13.57 -0.14 -1.13
N PHE A 111 13.94 1.11 -1.31
CA PHE A 111 15.31 1.48 -1.69
C PHE A 111 16.30 1.22 -0.55
N GLY A 112 15.86 1.44 0.70
CA GLY A 112 16.64 1.09 1.89
C GLY A 112 16.94 -0.40 1.99
N LEU A 113 15.96 -1.25 1.71
CA LEU A 113 16.14 -2.70 1.65
C LEU A 113 17.11 -3.11 0.55
N LEU A 114 17.04 -2.45 -0.60
CA LEU A 114 17.96 -2.68 -1.71
C LEU A 114 19.42 -2.37 -1.30
N LEU A 115 19.65 -1.25 -0.66
CA LEU A 115 20.97 -0.87 -0.14
C LEU A 115 21.43 -1.80 0.97
N ALA A 116 20.53 -2.16 1.89
CA ALA A 116 20.84 -3.08 2.98
C ALA A 116 21.22 -4.48 2.46
N ALA A 117 20.51 -4.95 1.45
CA ALA A 117 20.83 -6.23 0.78
C ALA A 117 22.18 -6.18 0.05
N ALA A 118 22.41 -5.10 -0.71
CA ALA A 118 23.65 -4.93 -1.48
C ALA A 118 24.89 -4.86 -0.60
N ARG A 119 24.78 -4.33 0.61
CA ARG A 119 25.91 -4.08 1.51
C ARG A 119 25.95 -5.00 2.73
N GLY A 120 24.99 -5.93 2.84
CA GLY A 120 24.97 -6.89 3.96
C GLY A 120 24.81 -6.24 5.33
N ILE A 121 24.07 -5.15 5.42
CA ILE A 121 23.96 -4.34 6.65
C ILE A 121 23.40 -5.16 7.80
N ALA A 122 22.26 -5.85 7.60
CA ALA A 122 21.61 -6.63 8.65
C ALA A 122 22.47 -7.83 9.08
N LEU A 123 23.13 -8.48 8.13
CA LEU A 123 24.04 -9.61 8.41
C LEU A 123 25.22 -9.16 9.27
N SER A 124 25.86 -8.07 8.90
CA SER A 124 26.98 -7.51 9.65
C SER A 124 26.57 -7.08 11.06
N ASP A 125 25.42 -6.42 11.19
CA ASP A 125 24.89 -5.99 12.48
C ASP A 125 24.66 -7.20 13.41
N ARG A 126 24.04 -8.28 12.90
CA ARG A 126 23.83 -9.51 13.69
C ARG A 126 25.14 -10.14 14.14
N LYS A 127 26.13 -10.21 13.25
CA LYS A 127 27.44 -10.78 13.58
C LYS A 127 28.16 -9.99 14.66
N LEU A 128 28.17 -8.66 14.56
CA LEU A 128 28.77 -7.81 15.58
C LEU A 128 28.09 -7.96 16.95
N ARG A 129 26.77 -8.11 16.98
CA ARG A 129 26.02 -8.37 18.23
C ARG A 129 26.38 -9.70 18.85
N GLN A 130 26.82 -10.67 18.05
CA GLN A 130 27.32 -11.98 18.49
C GLN A 130 28.82 -11.99 18.79
N GLY A 131 29.48 -10.86 18.68
CA GLY A 131 30.92 -10.73 18.94
C GLY A 131 31.81 -11.09 17.76
N GLU A 132 31.26 -11.25 16.58
CA GLU A 132 32.02 -11.57 15.37
C GLU A 132 32.43 -10.32 14.60
N TRP A 133 33.72 -10.14 14.41
CA TRP A 133 34.32 -9.09 13.56
C TRP A 133 34.62 -9.68 12.19
N ASP A 134 33.57 -9.83 11.33
CA ASP A 134 33.72 -10.42 10.00
C ASP A 134 33.84 -9.32 8.93
N ARG A 135 35.00 -9.21 8.32
CA ARG A 135 35.32 -8.26 7.24
C ARG A 135 35.40 -8.92 5.85
N LYS A 136 34.98 -10.18 5.72
CA LYS A 136 35.07 -10.93 4.46
C LYS A 136 33.92 -10.62 3.49
N PHE A 137 32.81 -10.05 3.98
CA PHE A 137 31.69 -9.72 3.12
C PHE A 137 32.09 -8.64 2.11
N LEU A 138 31.90 -8.96 0.83
CA LEU A 138 32.08 -8.02 -0.27
C LEU A 138 30.71 -7.68 -0.84
N GLY A 139 30.31 -6.42 -0.68
CA GLY A 139 29.05 -5.92 -1.19
C GLY A 139 29.11 -5.44 -2.63
N LEU A 140 28.02 -4.84 -3.07
CA LEU A 140 27.84 -4.30 -4.41
C LEU A 140 27.68 -2.79 -4.37
N GLU A 141 28.29 -2.08 -5.31
CA GLU A 141 27.98 -0.70 -5.58
C GLU A 141 26.82 -0.62 -6.59
N LEU A 142 26.06 0.45 -6.54
CA LEU A 142 24.90 0.65 -7.41
C LEU A 142 25.26 1.37 -8.71
N LYS A 143 26.22 2.27 -8.65
CA LYS A 143 26.61 3.11 -9.80
C LYS A 143 26.92 2.28 -11.04
N GLY A 144 26.32 2.67 -12.15
CA GLY A 144 26.52 2.03 -13.45
C GLY A 144 25.77 0.71 -13.63
N LYS A 145 25.11 0.20 -12.58
CA LYS A 145 24.30 -1.03 -12.68
C LYS A 145 22.85 -0.72 -13.05
N THR A 146 22.15 -1.73 -13.49
CA THR A 146 20.77 -1.62 -13.95
C THR A 146 19.79 -2.05 -12.86
N LEU A 147 18.83 -1.17 -12.57
CA LEU A 147 17.65 -1.48 -11.76
C LEU A 147 16.46 -1.76 -12.67
N GLY A 148 15.88 -2.93 -12.53
CA GLY A 148 14.60 -3.28 -13.13
C GLY A 148 13.46 -3.02 -12.14
N ILE A 149 12.46 -2.26 -12.57
CA ILE A 149 11.27 -1.95 -11.80
C ILE A 149 10.05 -2.58 -12.48
N VAL A 150 9.39 -3.48 -11.77
CA VAL A 150 8.13 -4.07 -12.23
C VAL A 150 6.97 -3.30 -11.56
N GLY A 151 6.29 -2.50 -12.34
CA GLY A 151 5.26 -1.56 -11.87
C GLY A 151 5.81 -0.15 -11.67
N LEU A 152 5.49 0.75 -12.60
CA LEU A 152 5.95 2.15 -12.58
C LEU A 152 4.79 3.09 -12.19
N GLY A 153 4.11 2.77 -11.09
CA GLY A 153 3.11 3.62 -10.49
C GLY A 153 3.75 4.69 -9.60
N ARG A 154 3.02 5.14 -8.60
CA ARG A 154 3.50 6.20 -7.69
C ARG A 154 4.79 5.79 -6.96
N ILE A 155 4.80 4.61 -6.35
CA ILE A 155 5.97 4.13 -5.59
C ILE A 155 7.13 3.82 -6.52
N GLY A 156 6.90 3.04 -7.58
CA GLY A 156 7.93 2.70 -8.55
C GLY A 156 8.59 3.93 -9.18
N SER A 157 7.80 4.98 -9.44
CA SER A 157 8.33 6.25 -9.97
C SER A 157 9.26 6.96 -8.99
N GLN A 158 8.96 6.92 -7.68
CA GLN A 158 9.85 7.47 -6.66
C GLN A 158 11.15 6.67 -6.55
N VAL A 159 11.03 5.34 -6.57
CA VAL A 159 12.21 4.46 -6.57
C VAL A 159 13.10 4.73 -7.79
N ALA A 160 12.50 4.95 -8.95
CA ALA A 160 13.25 5.32 -10.16
C ALA A 160 14.06 6.61 -9.96
N ARG A 161 13.48 7.61 -9.32
CA ARG A 161 14.18 8.87 -9.01
C ARG A 161 15.36 8.65 -8.09
N PHE A 162 15.21 7.81 -7.05
CA PHE A 162 16.32 7.49 -6.15
C PHE A 162 17.44 6.79 -6.91
N ALA A 163 17.10 5.81 -7.72
CA ALA A 163 18.08 5.07 -8.52
C ALA A 163 18.85 5.99 -9.49
N LYS A 164 18.17 6.95 -10.09
CA LYS A 164 18.82 7.98 -10.93
C LYS A 164 19.84 8.79 -10.12
N GLY A 165 19.52 9.15 -8.89
CA GLY A 165 20.45 9.82 -7.98
C GLY A 165 21.68 8.98 -7.63
N PHE A 166 21.56 7.66 -7.71
CA PHE A 166 22.66 6.71 -7.54
C PHE A 166 23.36 6.37 -8.86
N GLU A 167 23.05 7.10 -9.94
CA GLU A 167 23.66 6.92 -11.25
C GLU A 167 23.47 5.51 -11.83
N MET A 168 22.29 4.94 -11.57
CA MET A 168 21.90 3.65 -12.15
C MET A 168 21.20 3.86 -13.50
N ARG A 169 21.29 2.84 -14.35
CA ARG A 169 20.38 2.68 -15.48
C ARG A 169 19.06 2.12 -14.94
N VAL A 170 17.93 2.73 -15.30
CA VAL A 170 16.62 2.31 -14.80
C VAL A 170 15.75 1.83 -15.96
N LEU A 171 15.28 0.58 -15.84
CA LEU A 171 14.33 -0.06 -16.74
C LEU A 171 13.02 -0.28 -15.98
N ALA A 172 11.90 -0.21 -16.69
CA ALA A 172 10.60 -0.56 -16.11
C ALA A 172 9.80 -1.45 -17.05
N TYR A 173 8.97 -2.29 -16.44
CA TYR A 173 7.91 -3.03 -17.11
C TYR A 173 6.60 -2.68 -16.42
N ASP A 174 5.66 -2.14 -17.19
CA ASP A 174 4.31 -1.83 -16.72
C ASP A 174 3.37 -1.73 -17.93
N PRO A 175 2.49 -2.74 -18.13
CA PRO A 175 1.61 -2.77 -19.30
C PRO A 175 0.50 -1.72 -19.26
N TYR A 176 0.32 -1.02 -18.15
CA TYR A 176 -0.80 -0.08 -17.92
C TYR A 176 -0.40 1.39 -18.03
N ILE A 177 0.87 1.71 -18.19
CA ILE A 177 1.30 3.11 -18.28
C ILE A 177 1.75 3.49 -19.71
N PRO A 178 1.54 4.75 -20.12
CA PRO A 178 2.02 5.21 -21.41
C PRO A 178 3.55 5.40 -21.41
N LYS A 179 4.18 5.16 -22.55
CA LYS A 179 5.62 5.31 -22.74
C LYS A 179 6.13 6.70 -22.39
N ALA A 180 5.33 7.74 -22.68
CA ALA A 180 5.68 9.12 -22.36
C ALA A 180 5.93 9.37 -20.87
N ARG A 181 5.19 8.67 -19.98
CA ARG A 181 5.40 8.78 -18.55
C ARG A 181 6.77 8.24 -18.12
N ALA A 182 7.16 7.10 -18.64
CA ALA A 182 8.49 6.53 -18.36
C ALA A 182 9.60 7.45 -18.89
N GLU A 183 9.45 7.97 -20.09
CA GLU A 183 10.40 8.90 -20.70
C GLU A 183 10.59 10.16 -19.86
N SER A 184 9.50 10.71 -19.31
CA SER A 184 9.55 11.87 -18.42
C SER A 184 10.36 11.64 -17.15
N LEU A 185 10.49 10.39 -16.72
CA LEU A 185 11.27 9.97 -15.54
C LEU A 185 12.70 9.57 -15.92
N GLY A 186 13.05 9.57 -17.19
CA GLY A 186 14.33 9.05 -17.67
C GLY A 186 14.47 7.54 -17.54
N VAL A 187 13.34 6.82 -17.64
CA VAL A 187 13.24 5.37 -17.49
C VAL A 187 12.93 4.75 -18.85
N GLU A 188 13.63 3.69 -19.20
CA GLU A 188 13.29 2.88 -20.38
C GLU A 188 12.14 1.94 -20.05
N LEU A 189 11.01 2.09 -20.72
CA LEU A 189 9.87 1.19 -20.59
C LEU A 189 10.03 0.03 -21.56
N LEU A 190 10.12 -1.20 -21.04
CA LEU A 190 10.21 -2.41 -21.85
C LEU A 190 8.83 -3.06 -21.98
N GLU A 191 8.53 -3.57 -23.16
CA GLU A 191 7.26 -4.24 -23.45
C GLU A 191 7.21 -5.67 -22.91
N ASN A 192 8.36 -6.26 -22.66
CA ASN A 192 8.51 -7.66 -22.28
C ASN A 192 9.20 -7.78 -20.94
N LEU A 193 8.56 -8.46 -19.98
CA LEU A 193 9.10 -8.68 -18.65
C LEU A 193 10.44 -9.44 -18.70
N GLU A 194 10.55 -10.44 -19.56
CA GLU A 194 11.76 -11.24 -19.66
C GLU A 194 12.98 -10.43 -20.08
N ASP A 195 12.80 -9.48 -21.02
CA ASP A 195 13.86 -8.57 -21.43
C ASP A 195 14.34 -7.68 -20.29
N LEU A 196 13.42 -7.22 -19.45
CA LEU A 196 13.76 -6.47 -18.24
C LEU A 196 14.57 -7.33 -17.29
N LEU A 197 14.13 -8.54 -17.02
CA LEU A 197 14.79 -9.44 -16.06
C LEU A 197 16.21 -9.76 -16.48
N ARG A 198 16.44 -10.04 -17.75
CA ARG A 198 17.79 -10.38 -18.26
C ARG A 198 18.82 -9.27 -18.07
N GLN A 199 18.37 -8.02 -17.99
CA GLN A 199 19.23 -6.85 -17.87
C GLN A 199 19.34 -6.30 -16.44
N SER A 200 18.59 -6.83 -15.48
CA SER A 200 18.43 -6.27 -14.15
C SER A 200 19.43 -6.87 -13.17
N HIS A 201 20.44 -6.10 -12.78
CA HIS A 201 21.34 -6.47 -11.66
C HIS A 201 20.60 -6.34 -10.31
N PHE A 202 19.64 -5.45 -10.23
CA PHE A 202 18.73 -5.24 -9.11
C PHE A 202 17.30 -5.27 -9.64
N LEU A 203 16.42 -5.99 -8.95
CA LEU A 203 15.00 -6.07 -9.28
C LEU A 203 14.16 -5.62 -8.09
N THR A 204 13.19 -4.75 -8.33
CA THR A 204 12.19 -4.37 -7.34
C THR A 204 10.79 -4.40 -7.96
N VAL A 205 9.81 -4.91 -7.22
CA VAL A 205 8.44 -5.02 -7.69
C VAL A 205 7.53 -4.04 -6.94
N HIS A 206 6.67 -3.36 -7.68
CA HIS A 206 5.76 -2.34 -7.16
C HIS A 206 4.40 -2.42 -7.85
N THR A 207 3.88 -3.63 -7.97
CA THR A 207 2.55 -3.89 -8.52
C THR A 207 1.56 -4.21 -7.42
N PRO A 208 0.24 -4.02 -7.64
CA PRO A 208 -0.76 -4.63 -6.76
C PRO A 208 -0.74 -6.16 -6.91
N LEU A 209 -1.27 -6.86 -5.91
CA LEU A 209 -1.47 -8.30 -5.98
C LEU A 209 -2.81 -8.58 -6.65
N THR A 210 -2.75 -9.18 -7.83
CA THR A 210 -3.89 -9.59 -8.64
C THR A 210 -3.67 -11.03 -9.10
N GLU A 211 -4.64 -11.62 -9.77
CA GLU A 211 -4.42 -12.95 -10.39
C GLU A 211 -3.28 -12.92 -11.41
N GLU A 212 -3.15 -11.81 -12.14
CA GLU A 212 -2.10 -11.61 -13.13
C GLU A 212 -0.70 -11.50 -12.50
N THR A 213 -0.59 -10.84 -11.34
CA THR A 213 0.70 -10.58 -10.69
C THR A 213 1.08 -11.63 -9.64
N ARG A 214 0.13 -12.47 -9.19
CA ARG A 214 0.42 -13.54 -8.23
C ARG A 214 1.38 -14.55 -8.83
N GLY A 215 2.53 -14.70 -8.18
CA GLY A 215 3.56 -15.63 -8.64
C GLY A 215 4.19 -15.27 -9.99
N MET A 216 4.02 -14.03 -10.44
CA MET A 216 4.57 -13.60 -11.75
C MET A 216 6.10 -13.71 -11.82
N ILE A 217 6.75 -13.60 -10.68
CA ILE A 217 8.19 -13.83 -10.55
C ILE A 217 8.38 -15.16 -9.83
N GLY A 218 8.50 -16.20 -10.60
CA GLY A 218 8.76 -17.55 -10.13
C GLY A 218 10.19 -17.99 -10.41
N ARG A 219 10.44 -19.29 -10.29
CA ARG A 219 11.79 -19.85 -10.48
C ARG A 219 12.39 -19.53 -11.85
N ARG A 220 11.61 -19.68 -12.92
CA ARG A 220 12.04 -19.38 -14.28
C ARG A 220 12.46 -17.91 -14.42
N GLU A 221 11.64 -17.00 -13.92
CA GLU A 221 11.88 -15.57 -14.00
C GLU A 221 13.11 -15.16 -13.19
N LEU A 222 13.29 -15.73 -11.99
CA LEU A 222 14.46 -15.45 -11.17
C LEU A 222 15.77 -15.89 -11.84
N TYR A 223 15.74 -17.00 -12.57
CA TYR A 223 16.91 -17.45 -13.32
C TYR A 223 17.22 -16.63 -14.58
N LEU A 224 16.27 -15.84 -15.06
CA LEU A 224 16.52 -14.86 -16.14
C LEU A 224 17.35 -13.68 -15.67
N LEU A 225 17.34 -13.38 -14.37
CA LEU A 225 18.19 -12.34 -13.81
C LEU A 225 19.68 -12.72 -13.98
N PRO A 226 20.57 -11.74 -14.18
CA PRO A 226 22.02 -12.01 -14.14
C PRO A 226 22.39 -12.67 -12.82
N ARG A 227 23.37 -13.60 -12.89
CA ARG A 227 23.91 -14.22 -11.67
C ARG A 227 24.43 -13.15 -10.73
N GLY A 228 24.09 -13.26 -9.45
CA GLY A 228 24.48 -12.29 -8.44
C GLY A 228 23.52 -11.11 -8.32
N ALA A 229 22.33 -11.22 -8.87
CA ALA A 229 21.32 -10.17 -8.76
C ALA A 229 20.76 -10.04 -7.35
N VAL A 230 20.28 -8.85 -7.03
CA VAL A 230 19.55 -8.52 -5.79
C VAL A 230 18.07 -8.35 -6.11
N VAL A 231 17.21 -8.94 -5.30
CA VAL A 231 15.75 -8.89 -5.49
C VAL A 231 15.10 -8.28 -4.25
N VAL A 232 14.20 -7.32 -4.47
CA VAL A 232 13.45 -6.63 -3.41
C VAL A 232 11.94 -6.75 -3.66
N ASN A 233 11.19 -7.15 -2.64
CA ASN A 233 9.74 -7.08 -2.62
C ASN A 233 9.27 -6.32 -1.40
N ALA A 234 8.85 -5.09 -1.62
CA ALA A 234 8.21 -4.24 -0.62
C ALA A 234 6.78 -3.84 -1.07
N ALA A 235 6.19 -4.61 -1.97
CA ALA A 235 4.85 -4.36 -2.51
C ALA A 235 3.79 -5.22 -1.83
N ARG A 236 3.68 -6.47 -2.22
CA ARG A 236 2.75 -7.46 -1.64
C ARG A 236 3.39 -8.85 -1.67
N GLY A 237 3.20 -9.60 -0.60
CA GLY A 237 3.59 -11.00 -0.56
C GLY A 237 2.84 -11.81 -1.62
N GLY A 238 3.53 -12.75 -2.25
CA GLY A 238 2.96 -13.58 -3.30
C GLY A 238 3.18 -13.10 -4.75
N ILE A 239 3.62 -11.88 -4.97
CA ILE A 239 4.05 -11.42 -6.31
C ILE A 239 5.31 -12.19 -6.74
N ILE A 240 6.26 -12.33 -5.84
CA ILE A 240 7.42 -13.20 -6.01
C ILE A 240 7.11 -14.49 -5.26
N ASP A 241 7.24 -15.62 -5.94
CA ASP A 241 7.05 -16.94 -5.34
C ASP A 241 8.15 -17.16 -4.27
N GLU A 242 7.75 -17.27 -3.00
CA GLU A 242 8.68 -17.37 -1.88
C GLU A 242 9.48 -18.66 -1.88
N LYS A 243 8.86 -19.77 -2.26
CA LYS A 243 9.54 -21.06 -2.37
C LYS A 243 10.61 -21.01 -3.45
N ALA A 244 10.25 -20.47 -4.61
CA ALA A 244 11.20 -20.29 -5.72
C ALA A 244 12.34 -19.35 -5.32
N LEU A 245 12.02 -18.27 -4.64
CA LEU A 245 13.01 -17.28 -4.17
C LEU A 245 14.05 -17.93 -3.26
N LEU A 246 13.61 -18.74 -2.30
CA LEU A 246 14.50 -19.48 -1.41
C LEU A 246 15.38 -20.46 -2.17
N GLU A 247 14.80 -21.27 -3.05
CA GLU A 247 15.53 -22.26 -3.84
C GLU A 247 16.63 -21.60 -4.69
N VAL A 248 16.28 -20.54 -5.39
CA VAL A 248 17.21 -19.83 -6.28
C VAL A 248 18.32 -19.14 -5.48
N LEU A 249 17.98 -18.61 -4.32
CA LEU A 249 18.95 -18.00 -3.40
C LEU A 249 19.92 -19.07 -2.84
N GLU A 250 19.42 -20.22 -2.40
CA GLU A 250 20.24 -21.32 -1.90
C GLU A 250 21.14 -21.96 -2.98
N GLU A 251 20.68 -21.95 -4.22
CA GLU A 251 21.46 -22.39 -5.38
C GLU A 251 22.58 -21.42 -5.76
N GLY A 252 22.65 -20.25 -5.12
CA GLY A 252 23.73 -19.28 -5.29
C GLY A 252 23.56 -18.37 -6.52
N HIS A 253 22.38 -18.37 -7.16
CA HIS A 253 22.13 -17.51 -8.33
C HIS A 253 21.88 -16.05 -7.94
N LEU A 254 21.26 -15.81 -6.78
CA LEU A 254 21.02 -14.46 -6.26
C LEU A 254 22.07 -14.06 -5.24
N PHE A 255 22.45 -12.81 -5.24
CA PHE A 255 23.36 -12.23 -4.25
C PHE A 255 22.69 -12.04 -2.90
N ALA A 256 21.54 -11.42 -2.88
CA ALA A 256 20.78 -11.13 -1.66
C ALA A 256 19.33 -10.75 -1.99
N VAL A 257 18.50 -10.74 -0.95
CA VAL A 257 17.07 -10.46 -1.06
C VAL A 257 16.64 -9.48 0.04
N GLY A 258 15.79 -8.54 -0.29
CA GLY A 258 15.13 -7.64 0.66
C GLY A 258 13.61 -7.83 0.64
N LEU A 259 12.99 -8.07 1.80
CA LEU A 259 11.55 -8.29 1.92
C LEU A 259 10.94 -7.44 3.01
N ASP A 260 9.89 -6.69 2.67
CA ASP A 260 9.01 -6.04 3.64
C ASP A 260 7.68 -6.78 3.79
N VAL A 261 7.40 -7.70 2.89
CA VAL A 261 6.10 -8.38 2.78
C VAL A 261 6.28 -9.88 2.63
N PHE A 262 5.26 -10.64 3.07
CA PHE A 262 5.22 -12.09 3.01
C PHE A 262 3.85 -12.56 2.51
N ALA A 263 3.78 -13.74 1.93
CA ALA A 263 2.52 -14.31 1.45
C ALA A 263 1.53 -14.55 2.59
N GLU A 264 2.04 -14.94 3.76
CA GLU A 264 1.29 -15.03 5.01
C GLU A 264 1.88 -14.03 6.01
N GLU A 265 1.05 -13.16 6.55
CA GLU A 265 1.46 -12.13 7.50
C GLU A 265 0.61 -12.20 8.79
N PRO A 266 1.22 -12.40 9.98
CA PRO A 266 2.64 -12.61 10.20
C PRO A 266 3.11 -13.93 9.62
N PRO A 267 4.36 -14.01 9.11
CA PRO A 267 4.90 -15.26 8.61
C PRO A 267 5.18 -16.23 9.77
N PRO A 268 5.20 -17.55 9.50
CA PRO A 268 5.62 -18.52 10.51
C PRO A 268 7.00 -18.18 11.07
N LYS A 269 7.20 -18.42 12.37
CA LYS A 269 8.48 -18.12 13.04
C LYS A 269 9.67 -18.89 12.46
N ASP A 270 9.43 -20.05 11.89
CA ASP A 270 10.42 -20.91 11.26
C ASP A 270 10.53 -20.70 9.74
N HIS A 271 9.95 -19.64 9.21
CA HIS A 271 9.99 -19.32 7.79
C HIS A 271 11.45 -19.24 7.31
N PRO A 272 11.86 -20.08 6.35
CA PRO A 272 13.29 -20.22 6.00
C PRO A 272 13.90 -18.95 5.39
N LEU A 273 13.11 -18.09 4.73
CA LEU A 273 13.61 -16.81 4.23
C LEU A 273 13.97 -15.85 5.37
N ILE A 274 13.24 -15.90 6.50
CA ILE A 274 13.54 -15.06 7.66
C ILE A 274 14.89 -15.40 8.27
N HIS A 275 15.26 -16.67 8.26
CA HIS A 275 16.50 -17.16 8.87
C HIS A 275 17.69 -17.24 7.89
N HIS A 276 17.46 -16.91 6.62
CA HIS A 276 18.54 -16.95 5.62
C HIS A 276 19.46 -15.73 5.79
N PRO A 277 20.80 -15.93 5.87
CA PRO A 277 21.75 -14.85 6.12
C PRO A 277 21.80 -13.77 5.02
N ARG A 278 21.40 -14.10 3.81
CA ARG A 278 21.38 -13.18 2.67
C ARG A 278 20.02 -12.50 2.45
N VAL A 279 19.09 -12.65 3.40
CA VAL A 279 17.80 -11.98 3.37
C VAL A 279 17.76 -10.91 4.45
N VAL A 280 17.47 -9.68 4.07
CA VAL A 280 17.12 -8.59 4.98
C VAL A 280 15.60 -8.37 4.89
N HIS A 281 14.96 -8.20 6.04
CA HIS A 281 13.51 -8.09 6.08
C HIS A 281 13.03 -7.12 7.15
N THR A 282 11.84 -6.62 6.93
CA THR A 282 11.09 -5.76 7.85
C THR A 282 9.66 -6.28 7.96
N ALA A 283 8.96 -5.88 9.02
CA ALA A 283 7.64 -6.41 9.34
C ALA A 283 6.52 -5.54 8.72
N HIS A 284 6.48 -5.44 7.39
CA HIS A 284 5.50 -4.66 6.63
C HIS A 284 5.45 -3.19 7.12
N LEU A 285 6.61 -2.53 7.10
CA LEU A 285 6.80 -1.20 7.66
C LEU A 285 6.78 -0.07 6.60
N GLY A 286 6.47 -0.38 5.36
CA GLY A 286 6.55 0.59 4.26
C GLY A 286 5.80 1.90 4.52
N ALA A 287 4.65 1.82 5.19
CA ALA A 287 3.83 2.99 5.55
C ALA A 287 4.15 3.58 6.93
N ASN A 288 5.03 2.94 7.70
CA ASN A 288 5.24 3.26 9.11
C ASN A 288 6.31 4.33 9.32
N THR A 289 6.00 5.56 8.90
CA THR A 289 6.79 6.75 9.23
C THR A 289 5.90 7.77 9.94
N LEU A 290 6.51 8.64 10.73
CA LEU A 290 5.79 9.74 11.40
C LEU A 290 5.05 10.59 10.37
N GLU A 291 5.72 10.92 9.27
CA GLU A 291 5.19 11.78 8.21
C GLU A 291 4.01 11.13 7.48
N ALA A 292 4.11 9.84 7.15
CA ALA A 292 3.01 9.14 6.49
C ALA A 292 1.80 8.98 7.41
N GLN A 293 2.03 8.70 8.69
CA GLN A 293 0.94 8.57 9.67
C GLN A 293 0.18 9.89 9.85
N GLU A 294 0.88 11.02 9.90
CA GLU A 294 0.25 12.34 9.97
C GLU A 294 -0.57 12.64 8.71
N ARG A 295 0.02 12.42 7.53
CA ARG A 295 -0.70 12.62 6.25
C ARG A 295 -1.94 11.74 6.14
N VAL A 296 -1.84 10.48 6.54
CA VAL A 296 -2.96 9.53 6.51
C VAL A 296 -4.11 10.00 7.39
N GLY A 297 -3.82 10.37 8.63
CA GLY A 297 -4.84 10.78 9.60
C GLY A 297 -5.60 12.03 9.16
N GLU A 298 -4.87 13.06 8.75
CA GLU A 298 -5.46 14.31 8.27
C GLU A 298 -6.26 14.10 6.98
N ALA A 299 -5.69 13.37 6.02
CA ALA A 299 -6.31 13.15 4.73
C ALA A 299 -7.57 12.27 4.83
N ILE A 300 -7.54 11.21 5.65
CA ILE A 300 -8.71 10.34 5.76
C ILE A 300 -9.90 11.04 6.42
N LEU A 301 -9.65 11.85 7.43
CA LEU A 301 -10.72 12.64 8.08
C LEU A 301 -11.32 13.61 7.08
N GLU A 302 -10.50 14.35 6.35
CA GLU A 302 -10.97 15.27 5.32
C GLU A 302 -11.83 14.56 4.26
N ARG A 303 -11.34 13.43 3.74
CA ARG A 303 -12.03 12.65 2.70
C ARG A 303 -13.36 12.07 3.17
N VAL A 304 -13.41 11.58 4.39
CA VAL A 304 -14.65 11.08 5.00
C VAL A 304 -15.68 12.21 5.12
N VAL A 305 -15.27 13.37 5.63
CA VAL A 305 -16.17 14.53 5.76
C VAL A 305 -16.66 15.01 4.40
N ARG A 306 -15.77 15.14 3.41
CA ARG A 306 -16.17 15.52 2.04
C ARG A 306 -17.12 14.51 1.41
N THR A 307 -16.90 13.22 1.65
CA THR A 307 -17.78 12.17 1.14
C THR A 307 -19.16 12.22 1.80
N LEU A 308 -19.24 12.48 3.11
CA LEU A 308 -20.50 12.73 3.80
C LEU A 308 -21.25 13.95 3.23
N GLU A 309 -20.52 14.93 2.75
CA GLU A 309 -21.07 16.15 2.13
C GLU A 309 -21.42 15.97 0.64
N GLY A 310 -21.17 14.78 0.07
CA GLY A 310 -21.56 14.44 -1.30
C GLY A 310 -20.42 14.38 -2.32
N ASP A 311 -19.16 14.53 -1.91
CA ASP A 311 -18.02 14.37 -2.81
C ASP A 311 -17.67 12.87 -2.98
N LEU A 312 -17.98 12.31 -4.15
CA LEU A 312 -17.76 10.89 -4.46
C LEU A 312 -16.39 10.59 -5.05
N SER A 313 -15.57 11.60 -5.29
CA SER A 313 -14.31 11.44 -6.03
C SER A 313 -13.29 10.53 -5.34
N TYR A 314 -13.41 10.33 -4.03
CA TYR A 314 -12.50 9.48 -3.25
C TYR A 314 -13.01 8.05 -3.05
N ALA A 315 -14.27 7.79 -3.42
CA ALA A 315 -14.88 6.48 -3.16
C ALA A 315 -14.35 5.40 -4.12
N LEU A 316 -13.99 4.25 -3.55
CA LEU A 316 -13.44 3.12 -4.29
C LEU A 316 -14.51 2.24 -4.94
N ASN A 317 -15.72 2.28 -4.45
CA ASN A 317 -16.78 1.33 -4.79
C ASN A 317 -18.03 1.97 -5.43
N THR A 318 -17.86 3.07 -6.14
CA THR A 318 -18.98 3.73 -6.86
C THR A 318 -19.30 3.06 -8.19
N GLY A 319 -18.34 2.34 -8.80
CA GLY A 319 -18.47 1.82 -10.16
C GLY A 319 -18.44 2.89 -11.26
N PHE A 320 -18.25 4.16 -10.91
CA PHE A 320 -18.15 5.27 -11.86
C PHE A 320 -16.70 5.63 -12.16
N ASP A 321 -16.47 6.07 -13.41
CA ASP A 321 -15.24 6.74 -13.80
C ASP A 321 -15.07 8.04 -13.01
N PRO A 322 -13.87 8.38 -12.53
CA PRO A 322 -13.60 9.65 -11.83
C PRO A 322 -14.04 10.90 -12.59
N GLU A 323 -13.91 10.91 -13.92
CA GLU A 323 -14.36 12.04 -14.75
C GLU A 323 -15.89 12.17 -14.76
N ALA A 324 -16.60 11.04 -14.81
CA ALA A 324 -18.04 11.00 -14.73
C ALA A 324 -18.55 11.46 -13.34
N LEU A 325 -17.82 11.10 -12.27
CA LEU A 325 -18.12 11.55 -10.91
C LEU A 325 -17.95 13.06 -10.76
N GLU A 326 -16.92 13.64 -11.34
CA GLU A 326 -16.69 15.09 -11.33
C GLU A 326 -17.84 15.84 -12.02
N ALA A 327 -18.32 15.31 -13.14
CA ALA A 327 -19.47 15.87 -13.85
C ALA A 327 -20.78 15.77 -13.04
N LEU A 328 -20.92 14.75 -12.20
CA LEU A 328 -22.12 14.53 -11.38
C LEU A 328 -22.16 15.37 -10.09
N LYS A 329 -21.02 15.88 -9.63
CA LYS A 329 -20.93 16.69 -8.39
C LYS A 329 -21.92 17.85 -8.33
N GLY A 330 -22.27 18.44 -9.47
CA GLY A 330 -23.23 19.54 -9.57
C GLY A 330 -24.71 19.13 -9.54
N PHE A 331 -25.01 17.84 -9.64
CA PHE A 331 -26.39 17.35 -9.84
C PHE A 331 -26.95 16.52 -8.69
N LEU A 332 -26.14 16.14 -7.70
CA LEU A 332 -26.58 15.28 -6.61
C LEU A 332 -26.95 16.08 -5.37
N PRO A 333 -28.23 16.16 -5.01
CA PRO A 333 -28.59 16.61 -3.67
C PRO A 333 -28.12 15.56 -2.66
N LEU A 334 -27.55 16.07 -1.58
CA LEU A 334 -26.87 15.38 -0.50
C LEU A 334 -27.61 14.17 0.08
N GLY A 335 -26.85 13.12 0.34
CA GLY A 335 -27.19 12.04 1.30
C GLY A 335 -28.16 10.96 0.82
N GLU A 336 -29.42 11.24 0.58
CA GLU A 336 -30.41 10.21 0.21
C GLU A 336 -30.31 9.72 -1.23
N ALA A 337 -29.86 10.58 -2.14
CA ALA A 337 -29.71 10.22 -3.55
C ALA A 337 -28.55 9.28 -3.79
N LEU A 338 -27.53 9.31 -2.95
CA LEU A 338 -26.34 8.44 -3.03
C LEU A 338 -26.70 6.98 -2.80
N GLY A 339 -27.47 6.69 -1.76
CA GLY A 339 -27.92 5.34 -1.46
C GLY A 339 -28.83 4.76 -2.56
N LYS A 340 -29.70 5.60 -3.14
CA LYS A 340 -30.59 5.20 -4.24
C LYS A 340 -29.85 4.97 -5.54
N LEU A 341 -28.81 5.79 -5.82
CA LEU A 341 -28.02 5.65 -7.04
C LEU A 341 -27.17 4.38 -7.00
N LEU A 342 -26.57 4.09 -5.87
CA LEU A 342 -25.76 2.87 -5.69
C LEU A 342 -26.63 1.60 -5.73
N ALA A 343 -27.85 1.66 -5.21
CA ALA A 343 -28.79 0.53 -5.26
C ALA A 343 -29.36 0.26 -6.68
N GLN A 344 -29.25 1.22 -7.60
CA GLN A 344 -29.70 1.04 -8.98
C GLN A 344 -28.62 0.48 -9.92
N ILE A 345 -27.36 0.46 -9.46
CA ILE A 345 -26.21 0.08 -10.29
C ILE A 345 -25.73 -1.35 -9.95
N THR A 346 -26.22 -1.91 -8.86
CA THR A 346 -26.05 -3.31 -8.49
C THR A 346 -27.24 -4.14 -8.95
#